data_24257396f9edb19a740aa639abd26a87
#
_entry.id   24257396f9edb19a740aa639abd26a87
#
_cell.length_a   1.000
_cell.length_b   1.000
_cell.length_c   1.000
_cell.angle_alpha   90.00
_cell.angle_beta   90.00
_cell.angle_gamma   90.00
#
_symmetry.space_group_name_H-M   'P 1'
#
loop_
_entity.id
_entity.type
_entity.pdbx_description
1 polymer ?
#
loop_
_entity_poly.entity_id
_entity_poly.type
_entity_poly.pdbx_seq_one_letter_code
_entity_poly.pdbx_strand_id
1 'polypeptide(L)'
;MQLLHGAEPFIQRPMNTKLKLPSGNAICYSGYRAGQSPDTKNYPSLKEIREDLLILQPNWQLLRLYDCSAHAERVLEIIASDGMDFKVMLGAYLGPEMNNFGCPWGGTYTEEALEASVQANREELERLVTLAGKYPDIVFSLAVGNEATVDWTDHFVPVSRMIGYVRWVKARATQPVTFCENYVPWQHKLRELVPEVDFISLHTYPVWEYKHIHEALNYTRDNYDSVARLYPDKPVVITEAGWATNSNGRGIQPENTSQELQALYYKDLVEWSQKEGILTFVFEAFDEPWKGSPDPMEPEKHWGLFTLDRRPKQVMRNLYPHLIGEARA
;
A
#
# COMPACT_ATOMS: atom_id res chain seq x y z
N MET A 1 -25.31 -13.30 13.78
CA MET A 1 -24.62 -13.81 12.58
C MET A 1 -25.60 -13.77 11.40
N GLN A 2 -25.86 -12.58 10.85
CA GLN A 2 -26.63 -12.45 9.62
C GLN A 2 -25.62 -12.32 8.47
N LEU A 3 -25.50 -13.42 7.72
CA LEU A 3 -24.77 -13.48 6.47
C LEU A 3 -25.49 -12.60 5.44
N LEU A 4 -24.69 -11.84 4.69
CA LEU A 4 -25.11 -11.07 3.52
C LEU A 4 -25.88 -12.01 2.56
N HIS A 5 -27.21 -11.92 2.53
CA HIS A 5 -28.05 -12.63 1.58
C HIS A 5 -28.41 -11.69 0.43
N GLY A 6 -27.57 -11.72 -0.59
CA GLY A 6 -27.92 -11.33 -1.94
C GLY A 6 -27.37 -12.41 -2.85
N ALA A 7 -28.23 -13.14 -3.54
CA ALA A 7 -27.83 -14.18 -4.49
C ALA A 7 -27.33 -13.52 -5.79
N GLU A 8 -26.07 -13.08 -5.81
CA GLU A 8 -25.37 -12.77 -7.04
C GLU A 8 -24.51 -13.97 -7.48
N PRO A 9 -24.30 -14.18 -8.78
CA PRO A 9 -23.66 -15.38 -9.28
C PRO A 9 -22.21 -15.47 -8.77
N PHE A 10 -21.89 -16.58 -8.10
CA PHE A 10 -20.50 -16.92 -7.77
C PHE A 10 -19.66 -16.99 -9.04
N ILE A 11 -18.60 -16.20 -9.09
CA ILE A 11 -17.62 -16.27 -10.19
C ILE A 11 -16.85 -17.58 -10.05
N GLN A 12 -16.99 -18.48 -11.03
CA GLN A 12 -16.15 -19.67 -11.11
C GLN A 12 -14.74 -19.24 -11.54
N ARG A 13 -13.80 -19.24 -10.58
CA ARG A 13 -12.38 -19.06 -10.91
C ARG A 13 -11.83 -20.36 -11.50
N PRO A 14 -11.01 -20.28 -12.57
CA PRO A 14 -10.36 -21.48 -13.11
C PRO A 14 -9.47 -22.10 -12.04
N MET A 15 -9.74 -23.35 -11.69
CA MET A 15 -8.87 -24.14 -10.84
C MET A 15 -7.57 -24.44 -11.60
N ASN A 16 -6.41 -24.16 -11.02
CA ASN A 16 -5.07 -24.62 -11.45
C ASN A 16 -4.34 -23.86 -12.57
N THR A 17 -4.55 -22.57 -12.75
CA THR A 17 -3.53 -21.78 -13.46
C THR A 17 -2.56 -21.18 -12.45
N LYS A 18 -1.25 -21.42 -12.62
CA LYS A 18 -0.21 -20.79 -11.80
C LYS A 18 -0.40 -19.27 -11.89
N LEU A 19 -0.64 -18.62 -10.74
CA LEU A 19 -0.86 -17.18 -10.67
C LEU A 19 0.30 -16.44 -11.32
N LYS A 20 0.00 -15.60 -12.32
CA LYS A 20 0.97 -14.69 -12.93
C LYS A 20 0.62 -13.27 -12.49
N LEU A 21 1.47 -12.69 -11.67
CA LEU A 21 1.44 -11.27 -11.38
C LEU A 21 2.18 -10.50 -12.47
N PRO A 22 1.80 -9.24 -12.78
CA PRO A 22 2.52 -8.43 -13.73
C PRO A 22 3.95 -8.16 -13.26
N SER A 23 4.85 -7.95 -14.19
CA SER A 23 6.23 -7.49 -13.94
C SER A 23 6.36 -6.02 -14.33
N GLY A 24 7.25 -5.30 -13.69
CA GLY A 24 7.52 -3.89 -13.95
C GLY A 24 7.88 -3.13 -12.67
N ASN A 25 8.31 -1.89 -12.82
CA ASN A 25 8.55 -1.03 -11.68
C ASN A 25 7.22 -0.68 -11.01
N ALA A 26 7.17 -0.86 -9.70
CA ALA A 26 5.97 -0.69 -8.92
C ALA A 26 6.16 0.33 -7.80
N ILE A 27 5.15 1.17 -7.54
CA ILE A 27 5.22 2.24 -6.55
C ILE A 27 3.88 2.39 -5.82
N CYS A 28 3.94 2.70 -4.53
CA CYS A 28 2.80 3.13 -3.75
C CYS A 28 2.45 4.57 -4.13
N TYR A 29 1.19 4.82 -4.46
CA TYR A 29 0.72 6.12 -4.89
C TYR A 29 -0.44 6.62 -4.05
N SER A 30 -0.22 7.79 -3.48
CA SER A 30 -1.17 8.61 -2.78
C SER A 30 -0.85 10.05 -3.14
N GLY A 31 -1.78 10.74 -3.79
CA GLY A 31 -1.53 12.02 -4.48
C GLY A 31 -1.87 13.26 -3.69
N TYR A 32 -2.09 13.15 -2.37
CA TYR A 32 -2.55 14.26 -1.53
C TYR A 32 -1.52 15.38 -1.44
N ARG A 33 -2.00 16.63 -1.61
CA ARG A 33 -1.20 17.86 -1.55
C ARG A 33 -1.43 18.59 -0.23
N ALA A 34 -0.81 19.76 -0.07
CA ALA A 34 -1.02 20.61 1.10
C ALA A 34 -2.52 20.89 1.34
N GLY A 35 -2.99 20.62 2.55
CA GLY A 35 -4.40 20.79 2.95
C GLY A 35 -5.35 19.71 2.43
N GLN A 36 -4.85 18.68 1.77
CA GLN A 36 -5.63 17.52 1.35
C GLN A 36 -5.30 16.31 2.23
N SER A 37 -6.31 15.47 2.49
CA SER A 37 -6.12 14.18 3.17
C SER A 37 -7.33 13.27 2.96
N PRO A 38 -7.18 11.96 3.12
CA PRO A 38 -8.31 11.03 3.15
C PRO A 38 -9.22 11.28 4.36
N ASP A 39 -8.66 11.67 5.51
CA ASP A 39 -9.39 11.91 6.76
C ASP A 39 -10.41 13.05 6.65
N THR A 40 -10.01 14.13 5.99
CA THR A 40 -10.89 15.28 5.75
C THR A 40 -11.76 15.13 4.50
N LYS A 41 -11.55 14.04 3.73
CA LYS A 41 -12.18 13.80 2.43
C LYS A 41 -11.94 14.94 1.43
N ASN A 42 -10.84 15.68 1.59
CA ASN A 42 -10.39 16.68 0.63
C ASN A 42 -9.42 16.01 -0.34
N TYR A 43 -9.95 15.54 -1.45
CA TYR A 43 -9.22 14.72 -2.42
C TYR A 43 -8.57 15.56 -3.51
N PRO A 44 -7.41 15.13 -4.05
CA PRO A 44 -6.80 15.73 -5.24
C PRO A 44 -7.78 15.80 -6.41
N SER A 45 -7.70 16.90 -7.15
CA SER A 45 -8.49 17.11 -8.37
C SER A 45 -8.01 16.19 -9.50
N LEU A 46 -8.84 16.00 -10.53
CA LEU A 46 -8.45 15.27 -11.75
C LEU A 46 -7.18 15.87 -12.41
N LYS A 47 -7.02 17.20 -12.35
CA LYS A 47 -5.82 17.86 -12.89
C LYS A 47 -4.57 17.49 -12.10
N GLU A 48 -4.64 17.52 -10.77
CA GLU A 48 -3.52 17.21 -9.89
C GLU A 48 -3.11 15.72 -10.01
N ILE A 49 -4.09 14.82 -10.09
CA ILE A 49 -3.83 13.40 -10.30
C ILE A 49 -3.20 13.14 -11.67
N ARG A 50 -3.71 13.80 -12.74
CA ARG A 50 -3.11 13.67 -14.08
C ARG A 50 -1.67 14.15 -14.12
N GLU A 51 -1.35 15.26 -13.44
CA GLU A 51 0.02 15.74 -13.27
C GLU A 51 0.92 14.69 -12.61
N ASP A 52 0.46 14.08 -11.53
CA ASP A 52 1.19 13.04 -10.81
C ASP A 52 1.42 11.81 -11.69
N LEU A 53 0.39 11.33 -12.39
CA LEU A 53 0.50 10.16 -13.28
C LEU A 53 1.44 10.41 -14.45
N LEU A 54 1.47 11.63 -15.01
CA LEU A 54 2.44 12.01 -16.06
C LEU A 54 3.87 12.03 -15.54
N ILE A 55 4.09 12.36 -14.27
CA ILE A 55 5.41 12.26 -13.62
C ILE A 55 5.80 10.79 -13.44
N LEU A 56 4.88 9.93 -13.04
CA LEU A 56 5.17 8.53 -12.72
C LEU A 56 5.32 7.63 -13.96
N GLN A 57 4.52 7.87 -15.01
CA GLN A 57 4.43 7.02 -16.21
C GLN A 57 5.78 6.67 -16.88
N PRO A 58 6.80 7.57 -16.95
CA PRO A 58 8.07 7.23 -17.61
C PRO A 58 8.85 6.12 -16.91
N ASN A 59 8.64 5.90 -15.61
CA ASN A 59 9.46 4.98 -14.82
C ASN A 59 8.70 3.85 -14.12
N TRP A 60 7.39 3.97 -13.95
CA TRP A 60 6.57 2.96 -13.29
C TRP A 60 5.42 2.50 -14.16
N GLN A 61 5.11 1.21 -14.07
CA GLN A 61 4.00 0.56 -14.76
C GLN A 61 2.92 0.11 -13.78
N LEU A 62 3.28 -0.05 -12.49
CA LEU A 62 2.40 -0.61 -11.47
C LEU A 62 2.20 0.39 -10.34
N LEU A 63 0.96 0.66 -10.01
CA LEU A 63 0.57 1.52 -8.90
C LEU A 63 -0.14 0.70 -7.83
N ARG A 64 0.11 1.01 -6.57
CA ARG A 64 -0.70 0.54 -5.45
C ARG A 64 -1.51 1.70 -4.88
N LEU A 65 -2.82 1.51 -4.78
CA LEU A 65 -3.77 2.41 -4.13
C LEU A 65 -4.30 1.76 -2.85
N TYR A 66 -4.69 2.57 -1.87
CA TYR A 66 -4.95 2.12 -0.52
C TYR A 66 -6.42 1.96 -0.17
N ASP A 67 -7.30 2.68 -0.87
CA ASP A 67 -8.73 2.73 -0.62
C ASP A 67 -9.54 2.82 -1.91
N CYS A 68 -10.86 2.79 -1.79
CA CYS A 68 -11.82 2.97 -2.88
C CYS A 68 -12.53 4.34 -2.81
N SER A 69 -11.83 5.36 -2.31
CA SER A 69 -12.33 6.73 -2.22
C SER A 69 -12.40 7.42 -3.59
N ALA A 70 -12.89 8.67 -3.58
CA ALA A 70 -12.88 9.51 -4.78
C ALA A 70 -11.47 9.74 -5.37
N HIS A 71 -10.40 9.60 -4.57
CA HIS A 71 -9.04 9.61 -5.09
C HIS A 71 -8.80 8.43 -6.02
N ALA A 72 -9.06 7.21 -5.56
CA ALA A 72 -8.86 6.00 -6.37
C ALA A 72 -9.76 5.98 -7.62
N GLU A 73 -11.04 6.40 -7.48
CA GLU A 73 -11.95 6.50 -8.62
C GLU A 73 -11.39 7.43 -9.70
N ARG A 74 -10.89 8.61 -9.33
CA ARG A 74 -10.28 9.58 -10.24
C ARG A 74 -9.00 9.07 -10.89
N VAL A 75 -8.17 8.33 -10.15
CA VAL A 75 -6.97 7.69 -10.70
C VAL A 75 -7.34 6.71 -11.81
N LEU A 76 -8.27 5.80 -11.53
CA LEU A 76 -8.72 4.82 -12.51
C LEU A 76 -9.40 5.46 -13.71
N GLU A 77 -10.19 6.51 -13.49
CA GLU A 77 -10.84 7.30 -14.56
C GLU A 77 -9.80 7.91 -15.50
N ILE A 78 -8.75 8.56 -14.96
CA ILE A 78 -7.69 9.18 -15.75
C ILE A 78 -6.90 8.13 -16.52
N ILE A 79 -6.49 7.03 -15.88
CA ILE A 79 -5.76 5.95 -16.55
C ILE A 79 -6.58 5.44 -17.74
N ALA A 80 -7.89 5.23 -17.56
CA ALA A 80 -8.77 4.74 -18.61
C ALA A 80 -8.99 5.78 -19.72
N SER A 81 -9.32 7.04 -19.36
CA SER A 81 -9.68 8.09 -20.33
C SER A 81 -8.49 8.57 -21.15
N ASP A 82 -7.32 8.65 -20.54
CA ASP A 82 -6.11 9.14 -21.20
C ASP A 82 -5.31 7.97 -21.84
N GLY A 83 -5.76 6.72 -21.68
CA GLY A 83 -5.12 5.53 -22.26
C GLY A 83 -3.71 5.28 -21.69
N MET A 84 -3.49 5.58 -20.39
CA MET A 84 -2.19 5.39 -19.75
C MET A 84 -1.92 3.89 -19.49
N ASP A 85 -0.67 3.47 -19.69
CA ASP A 85 -0.26 2.06 -19.49
C ASP A 85 0.12 1.78 -18.02
N PHE A 86 -0.84 1.98 -17.12
CA PHE A 86 -0.70 1.59 -15.72
C PHE A 86 -1.55 0.35 -15.41
N LYS A 87 -1.04 -0.51 -14.54
CA LYS A 87 -1.81 -1.53 -13.84
C LYS A 87 -1.86 -1.20 -12.35
N VAL A 88 -3.00 -1.44 -11.74
CA VAL A 88 -3.28 -0.99 -10.37
C VAL A 88 -3.56 -2.19 -9.46
N MET A 89 -2.84 -2.27 -8.34
CA MET A 89 -3.28 -3.01 -7.15
C MET A 89 -4.20 -2.07 -6.37
N LEU A 90 -5.50 -2.38 -6.37
CA LEU A 90 -6.51 -1.56 -5.70
C LEU A 90 -6.75 -2.09 -4.29
N GLY A 91 -6.62 -1.22 -3.29
CA GLY A 91 -6.86 -1.52 -1.90
C GLY A 91 -8.28 -1.17 -1.44
N ALA A 92 -8.71 -1.82 -0.36
CA ALA A 92 -9.81 -1.39 0.48
C ALA A 92 -9.24 -1.07 1.87
N TYR A 93 -9.39 0.16 2.35
CA TYR A 93 -8.98 0.51 3.70
C TYR A 93 -10.09 0.11 4.67
N LEU A 94 -9.73 -0.72 5.66
CA LEU A 94 -10.68 -1.20 6.65
C LEU A 94 -10.49 -0.47 7.98
N GLY A 95 -11.58 0.09 8.51
CA GLY A 95 -11.63 0.70 9.83
C GLY A 95 -11.70 -0.35 10.95
N PRO A 96 -11.59 0.11 12.24
CA PRO A 96 -11.53 -0.77 13.40
C PRO A 96 -12.83 -1.54 13.62
N GLU A 97 -12.73 -2.84 13.89
CA GLU A 97 -13.85 -3.69 14.29
C GLU A 97 -13.70 -4.22 15.72
N MET A 98 -12.58 -3.94 16.33
CA MET A 98 -12.29 -4.27 17.73
C MET A 98 -11.27 -3.28 18.28
N ASN A 99 -11.45 -2.92 19.56
CA ASN A 99 -10.45 -2.11 20.27
C ASN A 99 -9.13 -2.85 20.41
N ASN A 100 -8.04 -2.20 20.03
CA ASN A 100 -6.68 -2.68 20.22
C ASN A 100 -6.00 -1.94 21.36
N PHE A 101 -6.18 -2.42 22.57
CA PHE A 101 -5.57 -1.81 23.77
C PHE A 101 -4.04 -1.92 23.82
N GLY A 102 -3.43 -2.69 22.91
CA GLY A 102 -1.98 -2.77 22.75
C GLY A 102 -1.40 -1.66 21.87
N CYS A 103 -2.25 -0.92 21.13
CA CYS A 103 -1.80 0.17 20.28
C CYS A 103 -1.42 1.41 21.12
N PRO A 104 -0.16 1.88 21.09
CA PRO A 104 0.30 2.95 21.97
C PRO A 104 -0.27 4.34 21.61
N TRP A 105 -0.85 4.49 20.42
CA TRP A 105 -1.46 5.75 19.93
C TRP A 105 -2.95 5.60 19.58
N GLY A 106 -3.51 4.40 19.75
CA GLY A 106 -4.90 4.12 19.46
C GLY A 106 -5.85 4.68 20.53
N GLY A 107 -7.05 5.00 20.10
CA GLY A 107 -8.16 5.36 20.97
C GLY A 107 -8.97 4.15 21.41
N THR A 108 -9.99 4.41 22.26
CA THR A 108 -11.05 3.45 22.57
C THR A 108 -12.30 3.84 21.82
N TYR A 109 -12.80 2.92 21.01
CA TYR A 109 -14.04 3.09 20.26
C TYR A 109 -15.23 2.57 21.08
N THR A 110 -16.38 3.21 20.97
CA THR A 110 -17.65 2.68 21.52
C THR A 110 -18.14 1.51 20.68
N GLU A 111 -19.07 0.70 21.22
CA GLU A 111 -19.67 -0.41 20.46
C GLU A 111 -20.36 0.10 19.20
N GLU A 112 -21.10 1.23 19.29
CA GLU A 112 -21.77 1.84 18.14
C GLU A 112 -20.77 2.29 17.05
N ALA A 113 -19.61 2.82 17.46
CA ALA A 113 -18.55 3.22 16.51
C ALA A 113 -17.95 2.00 15.80
N LEU A 114 -17.72 0.90 16.52
CA LEU A 114 -17.24 -0.35 15.94
C LEU A 114 -18.27 -0.99 15.00
N GLU A 115 -19.55 -0.97 15.35
CA GLU A 115 -20.64 -1.44 14.47
C GLU A 115 -20.75 -0.59 13.20
N ALA A 116 -20.67 0.73 13.33
CA ALA A 116 -20.64 1.64 12.18
C ALA A 116 -19.42 1.39 11.28
N SER A 117 -18.27 1.09 11.87
CA SER A 117 -17.06 0.73 11.14
C SER A 117 -17.22 -0.59 10.37
N VAL A 118 -17.82 -1.61 10.97
CA VAL A 118 -18.14 -2.87 10.27
C VAL A 118 -19.01 -2.61 9.03
N GLN A 119 -20.01 -1.72 9.14
CA GLN A 119 -20.85 -1.37 8.00
C GLN A 119 -20.06 -0.60 6.93
N ALA A 120 -19.24 0.37 7.32
CA ALA A 120 -18.37 1.11 6.42
C ALA A 120 -17.35 0.20 5.69
N ASN A 121 -16.80 -0.79 6.40
CA ASN A 121 -15.90 -1.79 5.80
C ASN A 121 -16.61 -2.62 4.72
N ARG A 122 -17.86 -3.01 4.93
CA ARG A 122 -18.64 -3.72 3.91
C ARG A 122 -18.87 -2.86 2.67
N GLU A 123 -19.22 -1.61 2.85
CA GLU A 123 -19.42 -0.66 1.75
C GLU A 123 -18.10 -0.41 0.99
N GLU A 124 -16.97 -0.37 1.70
CA GLU A 124 -15.66 -0.26 1.08
C GLU A 124 -15.35 -1.48 0.21
N LEU A 125 -15.63 -2.68 0.68
CA LEU A 125 -15.45 -3.92 -0.09
C LEU A 125 -16.38 -3.99 -1.30
N GLU A 126 -17.61 -3.50 -1.19
CA GLU A 126 -18.55 -3.39 -2.32
C GLU A 126 -18.02 -2.42 -3.39
N ARG A 127 -17.45 -1.27 -2.97
CA ARG A 127 -16.78 -0.34 -3.89
C ARG A 127 -15.56 -0.98 -4.55
N LEU A 128 -14.75 -1.73 -3.79
CA LEU A 128 -13.58 -2.44 -4.31
C LEU A 128 -13.97 -3.36 -5.47
N VAL A 129 -14.98 -4.20 -5.27
CA VAL A 129 -15.46 -5.14 -6.30
C VAL A 129 -16.07 -4.40 -7.49
N THR A 130 -16.82 -3.33 -7.23
CA THR A 130 -17.45 -2.50 -8.27
C THR A 130 -16.40 -1.84 -9.16
N LEU A 131 -15.38 -1.22 -8.57
CA LEU A 131 -14.29 -0.58 -9.31
C LEU A 131 -13.46 -1.59 -10.08
N ALA A 132 -13.16 -2.75 -9.48
CA ALA A 132 -12.47 -3.84 -10.15
C ALA A 132 -13.23 -4.36 -11.38
N GLY A 133 -14.56 -4.46 -11.28
CA GLY A 133 -15.44 -4.86 -12.39
C GLY A 133 -15.56 -3.77 -13.47
N LYS A 134 -15.51 -2.48 -13.08
CA LYS A 134 -15.55 -1.34 -14.02
C LYS A 134 -14.25 -1.17 -14.80
N TYR A 135 -13.10 -1.51 -14.21
CA TYR A 135 -11.78 -1.33 -14.80
C TYR A 135 -10.95 -2.63 -14.84
N PRO A 136 -11.47 -3.73 -15.43
CA PRO A 136 -10.86 -5.06 -15.36
C PRO A 136 -9.48 -5.13 -16.03
N ASP A 137 -9.23 -4.28 -17.03
CA ASP A 137 -7.95 -4.23 -17.75
C ASP A 137 -6.89 -3.40 -17.02
N ILE A 138 -7.31 -2.56 -16.05
CA ILE A 138 -6.42 -1.69 -15.28
C ILE A 138 -6.15 -2.32 -13.91
N VAL A 139 -7.18 -2.76 -13.20
CA VAL A 139 -7.04 -3.36 -11.86
C VAL A 139 -6.61 -4.81 -11.98
N PHE A 140 -5.36 -5.10 -11.67
CA PHE A 140 -4.79 -6.43 -11.79
C PHE A 140 -4.90 -7.28 -10.52
N SER A 141 -5.03 -6.66 -9.34
CA SER A 141 -5.19 -7.36 -8.06
C SER A 141 -5.91 -6.49 -7.03
N LEU A 142 -6.47 -7.13 -6.01
CA LEU A 142 -7.24 -6.52 -4.94
C LEU A 142 -6.58 -6.79 -3.59
N ALA A 143 -6.38 -5.73 -2.80
CA ALA A 143 -5.88 -5.81 -1.43
C ALA A 143 -7.04 -5.54 -0.45
N VAL A 144 -7.39 -6.53 0.34
CA VAL A 144 -8.46 -6.47 1.34
C VAL A 144 -7.85 -6.06 2.68
N GLY A 145 -7.76 -4.77 2.94
CA GLY A 145 -7.17 -4.20 4.16
C GLY A 145 -5.66 -3.91 4.04
N ASN A 146 -5.20 -3.07 4.96
CA ASN A 146 -3.82 -2.65 5.11
C ASN A 146 -3.45 -2.58 6.58
N GLU A 147 -2.44 -3.36 7.02
CA GLU A 147 -1.91 -3.39 8.39
C GLU A 147 -3.00 -3.41 9.50
N ALA A 148 -4.07 -4.14 9.22
CA ALA A 148 -5.24 -4.18 10.09
C ALA A 148 -5.14 -5.25 11.21
N THR A 149 -4.03 -5.99 11.30
CA THR A 149 -3.87 -7.06 12.29
C THR A 149 -2.59 -6.95 13.13
N VAL A 150 -1.71 -5.99 12.86
CA VAL A 150 -0.52 -5.72 13.69
C VAL A 150 -0.90 -5.21 15.08
N ASP A 151 -0.02 -5.44 16.05
CA ASP A 151 -0.33 -5.10 17.44
C ASP A 151 -0.32 -3.59 17.70
N TRP A 152 0.27 -2.80 16.81
CA TRP A 152 0.32 -1.33 16.89
C TRP A 152 -0.72 -0.61 16.04
N THR A 153 -1.65 -1.32 15.39
CA THR A 153 -2.70 -0.66 14.60
C THR A 153 -3.85 -0.18 15.46
N ASP A 154 -4.39 1.00 15.17
CA ASP A 154 -5.61 1.54 15.79
C ASP A 154 -6.90 1.12 15.08
N HIS A 155 -6.77 0.59 13.86
CA HIS A 155 -7.88 0.08 13.03
C HIS A 155 -7.89 -1.45 12.96
N PHE A 156 -7.86 -2.09 14.12
CA PHE A 156 -7.73 -3.53 14.24
C PHE A 156 -8.97 -4.28 13.74
N VAL A 157 -8.74 -5.25 12.84
CA VAL A 157 -9.75 -6.18 12.33
C VAL A 157 -9.35 -7.61 12.74
N PRO A 158 -10.22 -8.37 13.45
CA PRO A 158 -9.93 -9.75 13.81
C PRO A 158 -9.66 -10.64 12.59
N VAL A 159 -8.67 -11.53 12.68
CA VAL A 159 -8.26 -12.42 11.56
C VAL A 159 -9.43 -13.22 11.00
N SER A 160 -10.34 -13.69 11.86
CA SER A 160 -11.54 -14.42 11.43
C SER A 160 -12.48 -13.58 10.56
N ARG A 161 -12.56 -12.26 10.83
CA ARG A 161 -13.29 -11.29 10.01
C ARG A 161 -12.57 -11.08 8.68
N MET A 162 -11.25 -10.89 8.73
CA MET A 162 -10.40 -10.74 7.53
C MET A 162 -10.56 -11.93 6.57
N ILE A 163 -10.55 -13.16 7.10
CA ILE A 163 -10.82 -14.38 6.32
C ILE A 163 -12.20 -14.28 5.62
N GLY A 164 -13.22 -13.85 6.35
CA GLY A 164 -14.57 -13.66 5.80
C GLY A 164 -14.60 -12.64 4.66
N TYR A 165 -13.90 -11.52 4.81
CA TYR A 165 -13.81 -10.46 3.80
C TYR A 165 -13.05 -10.91 2.56
N VAL A 166 -11.91 -11.56 2.72
CA VAL A 166 -11.15 -12.12 1.58
C VAL A 166 -12.00 -13.12 0.80
N ARG A 167 -12.67 -14.05 1.47
CA ARG A 167 -13.61 -15.00 0.83
C ARG A 167 -14.74 -14.30 0.09
N TRP A 168 -15.32 -13.27 0.70
CA TRP A 168 -16.42 -12.50 0.12
C TRP A 168 -16.00 -11.78 -1.17
N VAL A 169 -14.83 -11.13 -1.17
CA VAL A 169 -14.26 -10.47 -2.36
C VAL A 169 -13.91 -11.50 -3.43
N LYS A 170 -13.26 -12.61 -3.05
CA LYS A 170 -12.90 -13.69 -4.00
C LYS A 170 -14.10 -14.30 -4.70
N ALA A 171 -15.25 -14.34 -4.05
CA ALA A 171 -16.49 -14.85 -4.65
C ALA A 171 -17.10 -13.90 -5.70
N ARG A 172 -16.67 -12.62 -5.74
CA ARG A 172 -17.28 -11.53 -6.53
C ARG A 172 -16.35 -10.85 -7.52
N ALA A 173 -15.05 -11.10 -7.44
CA ALA A 173 -14.05 -10.51 -8.32
C ALA A 173 -13.23 -11.59 -9.04
N THR A 174 -12.79 -11.30 -10.25
CA THR A 174 -11.92 -12.18 -11.03
C THR A 174 -10.45 -11.98 -10.74
N GLN A 175 -10.09 -10.79 -10.27
CA GLN A 175 -8.71 -10.42 -9.94
C GLN A 175 -8.18 -11.24 -8.77
N PRO A 176 -6.88 -11.52 -8.72
CA PRO A 176 -6.21 -12.07 -7.54
C PRO A 176 -6.41 -11.20 -6.30
N VAL A 177 -6.63 -11.84 -5.15
CA VAL A 177 -6.92 -11.17 -3.88
C VAL A 177 -5.83 -11.45 -2.87
N THR A 178 -5.40 -10.41 -2.17
CA THR A 178 -4.44 -10.47 -1.07
C THR A 178 -4.92 -9.64 0.13
N PHE A 179 -4.15 -9.68 1.20
CA PHE A 179 -4.18 -8.76 2.33
C PHE A 179 -2.77 -8.20 2.52
N CYS A 180 -2.64 -6.89 2.68
CA CYS A 180 -1.35 -6.23 2.88
C CYS A 180 -1.05 -6.07 4.37
N GLU A 181 0.05 -6.66 4.84
CA GLU A 181 0.38 -6.67 6.24
C GLU A 181 1.90 -6.71 6.47
N ASN A 182 2.36 -6.28 7.64
CA ASN A 182 3.73 -6.45 8.06
C ASN A 182 4.16 -7.93 7.98
N TYR A 183 5.44 -8.19 7.74
CA TYR A 183 5.96 -9.56 7.58
C TYR A 183 5.78 -10.44 8.82
N VAL A 184 5.77 -9.88 10.03
CA VAL A 184 5.68 -10.64 11.29
C VAL A 184 4.35 -11.39 11.45
N PRO A 185 3.16 -10.77 11.29
CA PRO A 185 1.89 -11.48 11.36
C PRO A 185 1.80 -12.68 10.40
N TRP A 186 2.39 -12.61 9.21
CA TRP A 186 2.40 -13.72 8.25
C TRP A 186 3.12 -14.96 8.77
N GLN A 187 4.08 -14.80 9.67
CA GLN A 187 4.79 -15.94 10.26
C GLN A 187 3.95 -16.74 11.27
N HIS A 188 2.97 -16.09 11.92
CA HIS A 188 2.23 -16.66 13.04
C HIS A 188 0.73 -16.42 12.97
N LYS A 189 0.32 -15.17 13.15
CA LYS A 189 -1.08 -14.73 13.34
C LYS A 189 -1.98 -15.02 12.13
N LEU A 190 -1.43 -14.90 10.92
CA LEU A 190 -2.16 -15.00 9.66
C LEU A 190 -2.11 -16.37 8.98
N ARG A 191 -1.63 -17.41 9.66
CA ARG A 191 -1.53 -18.77 9.08
C ARG A 191 -2.86 -19.27 8.50
N GLU A 192 -3.96 -18.99 9.16
CA GLU A 192 -5.31 -19.37 8.68
C GLU A 192 -5.78 -18.55 7.49
N LEU A 193 -5.22 -17.34 7.29
CA LEU A 193 -5.53 -16.49 6.15
C LEU A 193 -4.74 -16.88 4.88
N VAL A 194 -3.56 -17.50 5.04
CA VAL A 194 -2.69 -17.87 3.89
C VAL A 194 -3.39 -18.72 2.83
N PRO A 195 -4.20 -19.76 3.16
CA PRO A 195 -4.92 -20.51 2.13
C PRO A 195 -6.00 -19.69 1.41
N GLU A 196 -6.48 -18.61 2.02
CA GLU A 196 -7.56 -17.80 1.47
C GLU A 196 -7.09 -16.75 0.47
N VAL A 197 -5.89 -16.21 0.64
CA VAL A 197 -5.30 -15.24 -0.30
C VAL A 197 -4.71 -15.94 -1.53
N ASP A 198 -4.65 -15.25 -2.66
CA ASP A 198 -4.05 -15.79 -3.88
C ASP A 198 -2.51 -15.63 -3.85
N PHE A 199 -2.02 -14.61 -3.17
CA PHE A 199 -0.60 -14.36 -2.90
C PHE A 199 -0.46 -13.62 -1.57
N ILE A 200 0.73 -13.67 -0.96
CA ILE A 200 1.05 -12.98 0.26
C ILE A 200 1.63 -11.61 -0.06
N SER A 201 1.16 -10.58 0.64
CA SER A 201 1.65 -9.21 0.52
C SER A 201 2.26 -8.76 1.83
N LEU A 202 3.56 -8.51 1.85
CA LEU A 202 4.26 -8.10 3.05
C LEU A 202 4.84 -6.69 2.96
N HIS A 203 4.92 -6.04 4.13
CA HIS A 203 5.62 -4.78 4.33
C HIS A 203 6.90 -5.01 5.13
N THR A 204 7.94 -4.26 4.80
CA THR A 204 9.23 -4.32 5.49
C THR A 204 9.92 -2.95 5.47
N TYR A 205 10.24 -2.46 6.67
CA TYR A 205 10.82 -1.13 6.87
C TYR A 205 12.03 -1.21 7.81
N PRO A 206 13.24 -1.51 7.29
CA PRO A 206 14.44 -1.64 8.14
C PRO A 206 14.68 -0.43 9.04
N VAL A 207 14.39 0.78 8.55
CA VAL A 207 14.61 2.02 9.29
C VAL A 207 13.73 2.16 10.53
N TRP A 208 12.48 1.66 10.52
CA TRP A 208 11.60 1.57 11.68
C TRP A 208 12.10 0.53 12.71
N GLU A 209 12.81 -0.49 12.23
CA GLU A 209 13.39 -1.57 13.03
C GLU A 209 14.83 -1.22 13.48
N TYR A 210 15.18 0.07 13.51
CA TYR A 210 16.47 0.61 13.96
C TYR A 210 17.68 0.05 13.21
N LYS A 211 17.51 -0.36 11.95
CA LYS A 211 18.61 -0.81 11.10
C LYS A 211 19.29 0.35 10.42
N HIS A 212 20.63 0.33 10.43
CA HIS A 212 21.42 1.26 9.64
C HIS A 212 21.41 0.87 8.16
N ILE A 213 21.74 1.85 7.29
CA ILE A 213 21.70 1.66 5.83
C ILE A 213 22.48 0.43 5.35
N HIS A 214 23.62 0.12 5.96
CA HIS A 214 24.46 -1.04 5.58
C HIS A 214 23.85 -2.40 5.93
N GLU A 215 22.87 -2.44 6.81
CA GLU A 215 22.13 -3.64 7.21
C GLU A 215 20.81 -3.76 6.45
N ALA A 216 20.30 -2.66 5.90
CA ALA A 216 18.92 -2.48 5.45
C ALA A 216 18.50 -3.51 4.41
N LEU A 217 19.27 -3.73 3.36
CA LEU A 217 18.93 -4.71 2.34
C LEU A 217 18.93 -6.13 2.88
N ASN A 218 19.92 -6.51 3.67
CA ASN A 218 19.98 -7.86 4.26
C ASN A 218 18.77 -8.08 5.17
N TYR A 219 18.39 -7.09 5.97
CA TYR A 219 17.21 -7.16 6.81
C TYR A 219 15.92 -7.30 5.99
N THR A 220 15.76 -6.55 4.91
CA THR A 220 14.63 -6.69 3.97
C THR A 220 14.56 -8.10 3.38
N ARG A 221 15.71 -8.66 2.98
CA ARG A 221 15.81 -10.03 2.45
C ARG A 221 15.44 -11.07 3.49
N ASP A 222 15.95 -10.94 4.70
CA ASP A 222 15.64 -11.86 5.81
C ASP A 222 14.15 -11.84 6.14
N ASN A 223 13.52 -10.66 6.15
CA ASN A 223 12.08 -10.52 6.36
C ASN A 223 11.26 -11.19 5.25
N TYR A 224 11.64 -10.95 3.99
CA TYR A 224 11.02 -11.60 2.83
C TYR A 224 11.18 -13.13 2.91
N ASP A 225 12.39 -13.60 3.10
CA ASP A 225 12.74 -15.03 3.19
C ASP A 225 12.04 -15.73 4.36
N SER A 226 11.84 -15.03 5.47
CA SER A 226 11.15 -15.57 6.65
C SER A 226 9.71 -15.95 6.36
N VAL A 227 9.06 -15.30 5.41
CA VAL A 227 7.71 -15.59 4.96
C VAL A 227 7.73 -16.56 3.77
N ALA A 228 8.55 -16.29 2.76
CA ALA A 228 8.60 -17.09 1.54
C ALA A 228 8.99 -18.56 1.79
N ARG A 229 9.89 -18.81 2.73
CA ARG A 229 10.28 -20.18 3.14
C ARG A 229 9.19 -20.93 3.90
N LEU A 230 8.32 -20.24 4.62
CA LEU A 230 7.17 -20.87 5.31
C LEU A 230 6.08 -21.30 4.33
N TYR A 231 5.96 -20.58 3.21
CA TYR A 231 4.88 -20.78 2.23
C TYR A 231 5.42 -20.90 0.80
N PRO A 232 6.21 -21.96 0.49
CA PRO A 232 6.92 -22.09 -0.79
C PRO A 232 6.01 -22.18 -2.00
N ASP A 233 4.74 -22.55 -1.81
CA ASP A 233 3.75 -22.68 -2.87
C ASP A 233 2.93 -21.39 -3.09
N LYS A 234 3.14 -20.33 -2.28
CA LYS A 234 2.48 -19.05 -2.39
C LYS A 234 3.44 -18.00 -2.96
N PRO A 235 3.05 -17.27 -4.01
CA PRO A 235 3.79 -16.08 -4.40
C PRO A 235 3.82 -15.07 -3.25
N VAL A 236 4.98 -14.46 -3.03
CA VAL A 236 5.16 -13.40 -2.04
C VAL A 236 5.54 -12.11 -2.75
N VAL A 237 4.87 -11.02 -2.40
CA VAL A 237 5.07 -9.67 -2.95
C VAL A 237 5.45 -8.74 -1.82
N ILE A 238 6.40 -7.86 -2.04
CA ILE A 238 6.68 -6.76 -1.13
C ILE A 238 5.77 -5.60 -1.56
N THR A 239 4.74 -5.32 -0.75
CA THR A 239 3.77 -4.27 -1.07
C THR A 239 4.12 -2.92 -0.47
N GLU A 240 5.07 -2.90 0.46
CA GLU A 240 5.73 -1.67 0.92
C GLU A 240 7.16 -1.96 1.36
N ALA A 241 8.09 -1.16 0.85
CA ALA A 241 9.45 -1.01 1.37
C ALA A 241 9.96 0.38 0.97
N GLY A 242 10.57 1.09 1.90
CA GLY A 242 11.02 2.46 1.69
C GLY A 242 12.04 2.93 2.73
N TRP A 243 12.48 4.20 2.57
CA TRP A 243 13.37 4.88 3.49
C TRP A 243 12.97 6.34 3.63
N ALA A 244 12.72 6.79 4.86
CA ALA A 244 12.35 8.17 5.14
C ALA A 244 13.55 9.11 4.96
N THR A 245 13.30 10.31 4.43
CA THR A 245 14.35 11.30 4.20
C THR A 245 14.50 12.33 5.32
N ASN A 246 13.60 12.28 6.30
CA ASN A 246 13.62 13.19 7.44
C ASN A 246 12.99 12.53 8.67
N SER A 247 13.35 13.00 9.88
CA SER A 247 12.76 12.54 11.12
C SER A 247 12.96 13.57 12.24
N ASN A 248 11.97 13.66 13.13
CA ASN A 248 12.02 14.39 14.39
C ASN A 248 12.54 13.53 15.58
N GLY A 249 13.01 12.30 15.31
CA GLY A 249 13.45 11.35 16.33
C GLY A 249 12.35 10.40 16.84
N ARG A 250 11.11 10.56 16.39
CA ARG A 250 10.03 9.64 16.75
C ARG A 250 10.11 8.36 15.94
N GLY A 251 10.58 7.29 16.57
CA GLY A 251 10.68 5.95 15.97
C GLY A 251 11.86 5.78 14.99
N ILE A 252 12.30 6.84 14.32
CA ILE A 252 13.46 6.83 13.41
C ILE A 252 14.46 7.90 13.90
N GLN A 253 15.72 7.51 14.09
CA GLN A 253 16.75 8.45 14.47
C GLN A 253 17.05 9.42 13.32
N PRO A 254 17.17 10.76 13.57
CA PRO A 254 17.40 11.75 12.51
C PRO A 254 18.66 11.48 11.68
N GLU A 255 19.74 11.00 12.31
CA GLU A 255 20.99 10.65 11.62
C GLU A 255 20.85 9.44 10.69
N ASN A 256 19.76 8.67 10.80
CA ASN A 256 19.46 7.54 9.93
C ASN A 256 18.49 7.92 8.79
N THR A 257 18.27 9.22 8.58
CA THR A 257 17.39 9.73 7.53
C THR A 257 18.10 10.77 6.67
N SER A 258 18.04 10.60 5.37
CA SER A 258 18.47 11.63 4.38
C SER A 258 18.06 11.21 2.97
N GLN A 259 18.16 12.13 2.02
CA GLN A 259 17.94 11.80 0.60
C GLN A 259 19.04 10.86 0.05
N GLU A 260 20.26 10.94 0.58
CA GLU A 260 21.38 10.05 0.24
C GLU A 260 21.09 8.62 0.68
N LEU A 261 20.66 8.43 1.94
CA LEU A 261 20.33 7.12 2.49
C LEU A 261 19.10 6.51 1.77
N GLN A 262 18.09 7.32 1.46
CA GLN A 262 16.96 6.88 0.64
C GLN A 262 17.44 6.39 -0.74
N ALA A 263 18.34 7.12 -1.40
CA ALA A 263 18.85 6.76 -2.71
C ALA A 263 19.65 5.45 -2.68
N LEU A 264 20.44 5.22 -1.63
CA LEU A 264 21.18 3.96 -1.44
C LEU A 264 20.20 2.79 -1.24
N TYR A 265 19.25 2.92 -0.30
CA TYR A 265 18.29 1.86 -0.06
C TYR A 265 17.44 1.54 -1.29
N TYR A 266 16.92 2.55 -1.98
CA TYR A 266 16.15 2.39 -3.20
C TYR A 266 16.90 1.60 -4.27
N LYS A 267 18.17 1.99 -4.51
CA LYS A 267 19.02 1.31 -5.48
C LYS A 267 19.19 -0.16 -5.14
N ASP A 268 19.61 -0.46 -3.91
CA ASP A 268 19.89 -1.81 -3.46
C ASP A 268 18.62 -2.68 -3.47
N LEU A 269 17.48 -2.12 -3.03
CA LEU A 269 16.17 -2.78 -3.04
C LEU A 269 15.72 -3.14 -4.46
N VAL A 270 15.79 -2.19 -5.38
CA VAL A 270 15.33 -2.38 -6.77
C VAL A 270 16.25 -3.36 -7.51
N GLU A 271 17.59 -3.22 -7.39
CA GLU A 271 18.54 -4.13 -8.01
C GLU A 271 18.34 -5.57 -7.53
N TRP A 272 18.15 -5.77 -6.22
CA TRP A 272 17.93 -7.09 -5.66
C TRP A 272 16.57 -7.67 -6.09
N SER A 273 15.49 -6.94 -5.91
CA SER A 273 14.14 -7.45 -6.18
C SER A 273 13.94 -7.77 -7.67
N GLN A 274 14.51 -6.96 -8.58
CA GLN A 274 14.49 -7.26 -10.01
C GLN A 274 15.28 -8.51 -10.36
N LYS A 275 16.48 -8.66 -9.77
CA LYS A 275 17.32 -9.85 -9.98
C LYS A 275 16.64 -11.14 -9.53
N GLU A 276 15.93 -11.10 -8.40
CA GLU A 276 15.23 -12.25 -7.84
C GLU A 276 13.81 -12.42 -8.43
N GLY A 277 13.35 -11.49 -9.27
CA GLY A 277 11.99 -11.52 -9.85
C GLY A 277 10.89 -11.29 -8.83
N ILE A 278 11.17 -10.52 -7.76
CA ILE A 278 10.23 -10.21 -6.68
C ILE A 278 9.51 -8.91 -7.03
N LEU A 279 8.18 -8.97 -7.18
CA LEU A 279 7.38 -7.76 -7.31
C LEU A 279 7.46 -6.95 -6.01
N THR A 280 7.96 -5.71 -6.14
CA THR A 280 8.19 -4.82 -4.99
C THR A 280 7.63 -3.44 -5.29
N PHE A 281 6.68 -3.00 -4.47
CA PHE A 281 6.17 -1.64 -4.48
C PHE A 281 7.02 -0.77 -3.56
N VAL A 282 7.68 0.22 -4.16
CA VAL A 282 8.46 1.19 -3.39
C VAL A 282 7.52 2.15 -2.67
N PHE A 283 7.75 2.35 -1.40
CA PHE A 283 7.01 3.30 -0.57
C PHE A 283 7.81 4.60 -0.44
N GLU A 284 7.37 5.72 -1.01
CA GLU A 284 6.19 5.98 -1.80
C GLU A 284 6.48 7.06 -2.87
N ALA A 285 5.52 7.40 -3.72
CA ALA A 285 5.73 8.35 -4.82
C ALA A 285 6.06 9.77 -4.32
N PHE A 286 5.20 10.35 -3.49
CA PHE A 286 5.28 11.74 -3.07
C PHE A 286 5.26 11.87 -1.55
N ASP A 287 5.91 12.91 -1.01
CA ASP A 287 5.78 13.28 0.40
C ASP A 287 4.32 13.64 0.73
N GLU A 288 3.84 13.19 1.90
CA GLU A 288 2.45 13.32 2.31
C GLU A 288 2.33 14.11 3.63
N PRO A 289 2.01 15.39 3.59
CA PRO A 289 2.04 16.28 4.76
C PRO A 289 0.94 16.00 5.79
N TRP A 290 -0.09 15.22 5.43
CA TRP A 290 -1.22 14.87 6.31
C TRP A 290 -0.91 13.73 7.28
N LYS A 291 0.09 12.90 6.98
CA LYS A 291 0.43 11.73 7.79
C LYS A 291 1.09 12.10 9.13
N GLY A 292 0.89 11.24 10.12
CA GLY A 292 1.54 11.32 11.43
C GLY A 292 1.12 12.52 12.28
N SER A 293 2.03 13.03 13.11
CA SER A 293 1.78 14.16 14.00
C SER A 293 1.77 15.51 13.26
N PRO A 294 1.35 16.62 13.91
CA PRO A 294 1.46 17.98 13.34
C PRO A 294 2.88 18.48 13.11
N ASP A 295 3.90 17.80 13.66
CA ASP A 295 5.31 18.19 13.50
C ASP A 295 5.70 18.07 12.01
N PRO A 296 6.24 19.14 11.39
CA PRO A 296 6.66 19.09 9.99
C PRO A 296 7.83 18.12 9.73
N MET A 297 8.59 17.75 10.77
CA MET A 297 9.72 16.82 10.68
C MET A 297 9.31 15.35 10.98
N GLU A 298 8.02 15.08 11.16
CA GLU A 298 7.49 13.73 11.38
C GLU A 298 7.90 12.79 10.23
N PRO A 299 8.55 11.65 10.50
CA PRO A 299 9.05 10.77 9.44
C PRO A 299 7.97 10.29 8.48
N GLU A 300 6.73 10.11 8.93
CA GLU A 300 5.61 9.68 8.09
C GLU A 300 5.31 10.62 6.91
N LYS A 301 5.80 11.86 6.96
CA LYS A 301 5.62 12.87 5.89
C LYS A 301 6.69 12.82 4.80
N HIS A 302 7.75 12.01 4.96
CA HIS A 302 8.98 12.16 4.19
C HIS A 302 9.46 10.89 3.46
N TRP A 303 8.54 10.01 3.11
CA TRP A 303 8.85 8.76 2.39
C TRP A 303 8.92 8.91 0.88
N GLY A 304 8.32 9.97 0.33
CA GLY A 304 8.23 10.20 -1.11
C GLY A 304 9.58 10.16 -1.82
N LEU A 305 9.61 9.63 -3.04
CA LEU A 305 10.74 9.78 -3.97
C LEU A 305 10.75 11.18 -4.59
N PHE A 306 9.60 11.84 -4.56
CA PHE A 306 9.42 13.25 -4.90
C PHE A 306 8.90 14.02 -3.67
N THR A 307 9.23 15.30 -3.63
CA THR A 307 8.71 16.20 -2.58
C THR A 307 7.22 16.45 -2.77
N LEU A 308 6.59 17.08 -1.78
CA LEU A 308 5.20 17.55 -1.87
C LEU A 308 4.94 18.40 -3.12
N ASP A 309 5.92 19.22 -3.53
CA ASP A 309 5.86 20.08 -4.73
C ASP A 309 6.25 19.34 -6.03
N ARG A 310 6.27 18.01 -6.01
CA ARG A 310 6.61 17.15 -7.16
C ARG A 310 8.02 17.34 -7.72
N ARG A 311 8.94 17.84 -6.89
CA ARG A 311 10.35 17.93 -7.25
C ARG A 311 11.05 16.59 -6.94
N PRO A 312 11.90 16.08 -7.85
CA PRO A 312 12.61 14.84 -7.61
C PRO A 312 13.60 14.99 -6.44
N LYS A 313 13.51 14.11 -5.45
CA LYS A 313 14.56 13.94 -4.45
C LYS A 313 15.82 13.35 -5.12
N GLN A 314 16.93 13.28 -4.39
CA GLN A 314 18.22 12.84 -4.93
C GLN A 314 18.13 11.54 -5.72
N VAL A 315 17.36 10.58 -5.25
CA VAL A 315 17.14 9.28 -5.88
C VAL A 315 16.57 9.39 -7.30
N MET A 316 15.78 10.42 -7.60
CA MET A 316 15.09 10.62 -8.89
C MET A 316 15.72 11.70 -9.77
N ARG A 317 16.70 12.47 -9.30
CA ARG A 317 17.25 13.63 -10.04
C ARG A 317 17.77 13.28 -11.43
N ASN A 318 18.46 12.15 -11.55
CA ASN A 318 19.03 11.73 -12.84
C ASN A 318 17.96 11.28 -13.84
N LEU A 319 16.85 10.76 -13.37
CA LEU A 319 15.73 10.32 -14.21
C LEU A 319 14.81 11.48 -14.60
N TYR A 320 14.75 12.53 -13.78
CA TYR A 320 13.85 13.68 -13.95
C TYR A 320 14.58 15.03 -13.94
N PRO A 321 15.61 15.22 -14.77
CA PRO A 321 16.37 16.48 -14.79
C PRO A 321 15.54 17.68 -15.16
N HIS A 322 14.47 17.50 -15.94
CA HIS A 322 13.54 18.55 -16.36
C HIS A 322 12.63 19.07 -15.23
N LEU A 323 12.50 18.31 -14.12
CA LEU A 323 11.75 18.73 -12.94
C LEU A 323 12.61 19.41 -11.88
N ILE A 324 13.94 19.50 -12.10
CA ILE A 324 14.87 20.17 -11.19
C ILE A 324 14.82 21.69 -11.36
N GLY A 325 13.93 22.25 -12.19
CA GLY A 325 13.86 23.62 -12.60
C GLY A 325 14.29 24.67 -11.57
N GLU A 326 14.81 25.81 -12.08
CA GLU A 326 15.27 26.96 -11.31
C GLU A 326 14.36 27.27 -10.13
N ALA A 327 14.96 27.46 -8.95
CA ALA A 327 14.26 28.00 -7.81
C ALA A 327 13.53 29.27 -8.28
N ARG A 328 12.21 29.26 -8.32
CA ARG A 328 11.44 30.48 -8.45
C ARG A 328 11.86 31.38 -7.30
N ALA A 329 12.63 32.43 -7.63
CA ALA A 329 13.09 33.46 -6.72
C ALA A 329 11.90 34.17 -6.05
#